data_d01bdeb15e06460220cee175b85ec6d7
#
_entry.id   d01bdeb15e06460220cee175b85ec6d7
#
_cell.length_a   1.000
_cell.length_b   1.000
_cell.length_c   1.000
_cell.angle_alpha   90.00
_cell.angle_beta   90.00
_cell.angle_gamma   90.00
#
_symmetry.space_group_name_H-M   'P 1'
#
loop_
_entity.id
_entity.type
_entity.pdbx_description
1 polymer ?
#
loop_
_entity_poly.entity_id
_entity_poly.type
_entity_poly.pdbx_seq_one_letter_code
_entity_poly.pdbx_strand_id
1 'polypeptide(L)'
;MTVRPNAFALGFSLCRPHGRKGIIMSEKKKPTSYKTHLIVGCGVLAAAATALQYLEIPSPVNFIALDFSDLPALLGAFAYGPIAGVLIELVKNLIHLAVSKSGYVGELSNFILGSVFTLTAGLIYKKKKTKKSAILGGIIGALIMAVVSYPSNLFVVYPFYYNFMPKEAVLGVYQALFKVNSIEMAILIYNVPFTFIKGVISVAVSALIYKPLKPFLKGKSKK
;
A
#
# COMPACT_ATOMS: atom_id res chain seq x y z
N MET A 1 -40.15 80.33 0.80
CA MET A 1 -39.57 80.97 1.99
C MET A 1 -38.75 79.85 2.71
N THR A 2 -37.43 79.89 2.54
CA THR A 2 -36.47 80.11 3.59
C THR A 2 -36.31 78.89 4.55
N VAL A 3 -35.20 78.39 4.93
CA VAL A 3 -33.81 78.81 5.03
C VAL A 3 -32.99 77.60 5.33
N ARG A 4 -31.82 77.44 4.76
CA ARG A 4 -30.77 76.53 5.26
C ARG A 4 -30.06 77.19 6.46
N PRO A 5 -29.46 76.37 7.33
CA PRO A 5 -28.08 76.71 7.65
C PRO A 5 -27.10 75.47 7.57
N ASN A 6 -25.89 75.83 7.25
CA ASN A 6 -24.68 75.11 7.24
C ASN A 6 -24.25 74.60 8.61
N ALA A 7 -23.65 73.49 8.73
CA ALA A 7 -22.82 73.09 9.85
C ALA A 7 -21.49 72.45 9.35
N PHE A 8 -20.46 73.11 9.73
CA PHE A 8 -19.06 72.89 9.74
C PHE A 8 -18.73 71.45 10.18
N ALA A 9 -17.99 70.70 9.36
CA ALA A 9 -17.38 69.46 9.79
C ALA A 9 -15.86 69.56 9.73
N LEU A 10 -15.27 69.59 10.88
CA LEU A 10 -13.83 69.48 11.11
C LEU A 10 -13.31 68.10 10.70
N GLY A 11 -12.31 68.11 9.84
CA GLY A 11 -11.57 66.96 9.48
C GLY A 11 -10.69 66.42 10.62
N PHE A 12 -10.90 65.21 10.96
CA PHE A 12 -9.93 64.43 11.76
C PHE A 12 -9.36 63.33 10.88
N SER A 13 -8.16 63.56 10.38
CA SER A 13 -7.37 62.61 9.66
C SER A 13 -6.70 61.65 10.64
N LEU A 14 -7.31 60.50 10.89
CA LEU A 14 -6.70 59.44 11.69
C LEU A 14 -5.77 58.62 10.80
N CYS A 15 -4.50 58.81 11.07
CA CYS A 15 -3.39 58.03 10.58
C CYS A 15 -3.65 56.51 10.79
N ARG A 16 -3.79 55.73 9.71
CA ARG A 16 -3.81 54.24 9.80
C ARG A 16 -2.39 53.77 10.07
N PRO A 17 -2.15 53.02 11.13
CA PRO A 17 -0.87 52.32 11.28
C PRO A 17 -0.75 51.25 10.24
N HIS A 18 0.37 51.24 9.53
CA HIS A 18 0.80 50.27 8.55
C HIS A 18 1.06 48.91 9.25
N GLY A 19 0.00 48.12 9.42
CA GLY A 19 0.05 46.79 10.04
C GLY A 19 0.74 45.80 9.11
N ARG A 20 1.87 45.30 9.55
CA ARG A 20 2.56 44.13 8.98
C ARG A 20 1.54 43.03 8.67
N LYS A 21 1.38 42.69 7.40
CA LYS A 21 0.71 41.46 6.98
C LYS A 21 1.59 40.29 7.45
N GLY A 22 1.35 39.83 8.66
CA GLY A 22 1.78 38.51 9.09
C GLY A 22 1.16 37.50 8.13
N ILE A 23 1.99 36.82 7.35
CA ILE A 23 1.59 35.66 6.57
C ILE A 23 1.31 34.58 7.60
N ILE A 24 0.08 34.51 8.10
CA ILE A 24 -0.42 33.36 8.81
C ILE A 24 -0.62 32.30 7.71
N MET A 25 0.36 31.43 7.57
CA MET A 25 0.17 30.18 6.83
C MET A 25 -0.93 29.41 7.57
N SER A 26 -2.15 29.64 7.16
CA SER A 26 -3.30 28.85 7.59
C SER A 26 -3.07 27.45 7.06
N GLU A 27 -2.53 26.58 7.91
CA GLU A 27 -2.53 25.16 7.69
C GLU A 27 -3.98 24.73 7.52
N LYS A 28 -4.42 24.53 6.27
CA LYS A 28 -5.77 24.04 5.96
C LYS A 28 -5.95 22.69 6.66
N LYS A 29 -6.44 22.72 7.89
CA LYS A 29 -6.88 21.52 8.62
C LYS A 29 -7.86 20.78 7.71
N LYS A 30 -7.44 19.65 7.17
CA LYS A 30 -8.32 18.79 6.35
C LYS A 30 -9.57 18.51 7.17
N PRO A 31 -10.78 18.67 6.60
CA PRO A 31 -12.02 18.51 7.36
C PRO A 31 -12.07 17.11 7.98
N THR A 32 -12.61 17.00 9.16
CA THR A 32 -12.76 15.77 9.96
C THR A 32 -13.37 14.62 9.14
N SER A 33 -14.30 14.94 8.24
CA SER A 33 -14.94 14.04 7.28
C SER A 33 -13.93 13.32 6.35
N TYR A 34 -12.82 13.97 5.96
CA TYR A 34 -11.81 13.34 5.09
C TYR A 34 -11.00 12.28 5.85
N LYS A 35 -10.63 12.55 7.09
CA LYS A 35 -9.87 11.61 7.93
C LYS A 35 -10.72 10.37 8.23
N THR A 36 -11.99 10.56 8.58
CA THR A 36 -12.92 9.47 8.85
C THR A 36 -13.12 8.59 7.61
N HIS A 37 -13.32 9.19 6.43
CA HIS A 37 -13.46 8.44 5.18
C HIS A 37 -12.21 7.61 4.83
N LEU A 38 -11.03 8.16 5.08
CA LEU A 38 -9.76 7.46 4.88
C LEU A 38 -9.62 6.27 5.83
N ILE A 39 -9.90 6.46 7.12
CA ILE A 39 -9.78 5.39 8.13
C ILE A 39 -10.78 4.27 7.83
N VAL A 40 -12.04 4.61 7.58
CA VAL A 40 -13.08 3.62 7.25
C VAL A 40 -12.75 2.87 5.96
N GLY A 41 -12.32 3.60 4.92
CA GLY A 41 -11.93 2.98 3.64
C GLY A 41 -10.73 2.05 3.76
N CYS A 42 -9.70 2.43 4.50
CA CYS A 42 -8.56 1.55 4.78
C CYS A 42 -8.98 0.33 5.62
N GLY A 43 -9.87 0.51 6.61
CA GLY A 43 -10.39 -0.59 7.43
C GLY A 43 -11.15 -1.62 6.61
N VAL A 44 -12.04 -1.18 5.71
CA VAL A 44 -12.78 -2.07 4.80
C VAL A 44 -11.84 -2.83 3.87
N LEU A 45 -10.83 -2.14 3.31
CA LEU A 45 -9.85 -2.78 2.43
C LEU A 45 -8.94 -3.75 3.20
N ALA A 46 -8.57 -3.44 4.44
CA ALA A 46 -7.81 -4.34 5.29
C ALA A 46 -8.61 -5.61 5.63
N ALA A 47 -9.89 -5.47 5.95
CA ALA A 47 -10.78 -6.61 6.18
C ALA A 47 -10.92 -7.49 4.93
N ALA A 48 -11.09 -6.87 3.75
CA ALA A 48 -11.13 -7.61 2.48
C ALA A 48 -9.79 -8.29 2.17
N ALA A 49 -8.65 -7.63 2.44
CA ALA A 49 -7.33 -8.21 2.26
C ALA A 49 -7.12 -9.42 3.18
N THR A 50 -7.51 -9.31 4.44
CA THR A 50 -7.46 -10.43 5.40
C THR A 50 -8.32 -11.60 4.93
N ALA A 51 -9.56 -11.35 4.50
CA ALA A 51 -10.44 -12.40 4.00
C ALA A 51 -9.85 -13.13 2.78
N LEU A 52 -9.22 -12.39 1.86
CA LEU A 52 -8.53 -12.97 0.70
C LEU A 52 -7.25 -13.71 1.08
N GLN A 53 -6.59 -13.34 2.17
CA GLN A 53 -5.41 -14.06 2.68
C GLN A 53 -5.78 -15.45 3.24
N TYR A 54 -6.98 -15.60 3.82
CA TYR A 54 -7.49 -16.92 4.23
C TYR A 54 -7.78 -17.85 3.05
N LEU A 55 -8.00 -17.30 1.84
CA LEU A 55 -8.21 -18.06 0.60
C LEU A 55 -6.88 -18.32 -0.13
N GLU A 56 -5.85 -18.63 0.62
CA GLU A 56 -4.53 -18.96 0.07
C GLU A 56 -4.55 -20.30 -0.69
N ILE A 57 -3.92 -20.32 -1.85
CA ILE A 57 -3.68 -21.53 -2.64
C ILE A 57 -2.25 -21.98 -2.32
N PRO A 58 -2.07 -23.13 -1.64
CA PRO A 58 -0.75 -23.63 -1.33
C PRO A 58 0.02 -23.91 -2.62
N SER A 59 1.27 -23.51 -2.68
CA SER A 59 2.16 -23.90 -3.78
C SER A 59 2.70 -25.31 -3.55
N PRO A 60 3.24 -25.96 -4.58
CA PRO A 60 3.92 -27.25 -4.43
C PRO A 60 5.08 -27.22 -3.42
N VAL A 61 5.64 -26.04 -3.20
CA VAL A 61 6.61 -25.77 -2.13
C VAL A 61 5.85 -25.18 -0.96
N ASN A 62 5.62 -25.93 0.10
CA ASN A 62 4.78 -25.59 1.25
C ASN A 62 5.16 -24.29 2.01
N PHE A 63 6.26 -23.64 1.64
CA PHE A 63 6.76 -22.42 2.26
C PHE A 63 6.18 -21.14 1.65
N ILE A 64 5.48 -21.24 0.50
CA ILE A 64 4.94 -20.10 -0.25
C ILE A 64 3.52 -20.42 -0.65
N ALA A 65 2.63 -19.44 -0.55
CA ALA A 65 1.24 -19.55 -0.98
C ALA A 65 0.88 -18.43 -1.95
N LEU A 66 0.02 -18.73 -2.90
CA LEU A 66 -0.59 -17.72 -3.76
C LEU A 66 -1.88 -17.25 -3.10
N ASP A 67 -1.93 -15.98 -2.77
CA ASP A 67 -3.13 -15.31 -2.29
C ASP A 67 -3.36 -14.00 -3.06
N PHE A 68 -4.58 -13.49 -2.98
CA PHE A 68 -5.00 -12.25 -3.62
C PHE A 68 -5.06 -11.08 -2.63
N SER A 69 -4.50 -11.22 -1.44
CA SER A 69 -4.61 -10.24 -0.35
C SER A 69 -3.89 -8.92 -0.65
N ASP A 70 -2.89 -8.93 -1.52
CA ASP A 70 -2.18 -7.73 -1.96
C ASP A 70 -3.05 -6.83 -2.85
N LEU A 71 -4.13 -7.37 -3.44
CA LEU A 71 -5.03 -6.63 -4.31
C LEU A 71 -5.75 -5.47 -3.60
N PRO A 72 -6.47 -5.69 -2.47
CA PRO A 72 -7.09 -4.57 -1.74
C PRO A 72 -6.06 -3.57 -1.21
N ALA A 73 -4.87 -4.02 -0.82
CA ALA A 73 -3.79 -3.14 -0.38
C ALA A 73 -3.28 -2.26 -1.53
N LEU A 74 -3.11 -2.80 -2.73
CA LEU A 74 -2.77 -2.06 -3.94
C LEU A 74 -3.85 -1.02 -4.30
N LEU A 75 -5.13 -1.39 -4.23
CA LEU A 75 -6.25 -0.47 -4.42
C LEU A 75 -6.25 0.64 -3.36
N GLY A 76 -5.96 0.32 -2.11
CA GLY A 76 -5.78 1.29 -1.03
C GLY A 76 -4.64 2.27 -1.29
N ALA A 77 -3.51 1.76 -1.81
CA ALA A 77 -2.39 2.60 -2.22
C ALA A 77 -2.76 3.59 -3.34
N PHE A 78 -3.60 3.17 -4.29
CA PHE A 78 -4.10 4.04 -5.35
C PHE A 78 -5.16 5.03 -4.88
N ALA A 79 -6.07 4.62 -3.97
CA ALA A 79 -7.17 5.43 -3.48
C ALA A 79 -6.71 6.49 -2.48
N TYR A 80 -5.97 6.05 -1.48
CA TYR A 80 -5.66 6.82 -0.27
C TYR A 80 -4.18 7.21 -0.19
N GLY A 81 -3.34 6.63 -1.03
CA GLY A 81 -1.91 6.91 -1.14
C GLY A 81 -1.03 5.75 -0.68
N PRO A 82 0.28 5.81 -1.00
CA PRO A 82 1.20 4.68 -0.80
C PRO A 82 1.27 4.19 0.65
N ILE A 83 1.23 5.11 1.63
CA ILE A 83 1.25 4.76 3.07
C ILE A 83 0.00 3.97 3.47
N ALA A 84 -1.17 4.29 2.88
CA ALA A 84 -2.39 3.54 3.16
C ALA A 84 -2.28 2.07 2.70
N GLY A 85 -1.64 1.81 1.56
CA GLY A 85 -1.34 0.46 1.11
C GLY A 85 -0.48 -0.31 2.13
N VAL A 86 0.61 0.30 2.60
CA VAL A 86 1.48 -0.30 3.63
C VAL A 86 0.72 -0.57 4.94
N LEU A 87 -0.15 0.35 5.36
CA LEU A 87 -0.96 0.14 6.58
C LEU A 87 -1.96 -1.00 6.41
N ILE A 88 -2.56 -1.16 5.23
CA ILE A 88 -3.45 -2.29 4.93
C ILE A 88 -2.65 -3.60 4.99
N GLU A 89 -1.43 -3.64 4.42
CA GLU A 89 -0.52 -4.77 4.51
C GLU A 89 -0.19 -5.13 5.96
N LEU A 90 0.11 -4.11 6.79
CA LEU A 90 0.39 -4.31 8.20
C LEU A 90 -0.80 -4.94 8.92
N VAL A 91 -1.99 -4.35 8.79
CA VAL A 91 -3.19 -4.79 9.51
C VAL A 91 -3.60 -6.20 9.10
N LYS A 92 -3.62 -6.52 7.79
CA LYS A 92 -3.98 -7.88 7.34
C LYS A 92 -3.04 -8.93 7.89
N ASN A 93 -1.72 -8.69 7.86
CA ASN A 93 -0.73 -9.64 8.35
C ASN A 93 -0.77 -9.77 9.88
N LEU A 94 -1.01 -8.68 10.63
CA LEU A 94 -1.21 -8.75 12.08
C LEU A 94 -2.43 -9.59 12.46
N ILE A 95 -3.54 -9.46 11.74
CA ILE A 95 -4.73 -10.28 11.99
C ILE A 95 -4.45 -11.74 11.64
N HIS A 96 -3.74 -12.00 10.54
CA HIS A 96 -3.43 -13.36 10.09
C HIS A 96 -2.47 -14.09 11.03
N LEU A 97 -1.66 -13.39 11.83
CA LEU A 97 -0.80 -14.00 12.87
C LEU A 97 -1.59 -14.90 13.83
N ALA A 98 -2.88 -14.59 14.09
CA ALA A 98 -3.72 -15.39 14.99
C ALA A 98 -3.96 -16.82 14.49
N VAL A 99 -3.78 -17.10 13.20
CA VAL A 99 -4.00 -18.40 12.54
C VAL A 99 -2.77 -18.85 11.74
N SER A 100 -1.61 -18.29 12.05
CA SER A 100 -0.37 -18.59 11.32
C SER A 100 -0.06 -20.09 11.30
N LYS A 101 0.18 -20.61 10.10
CA LYS A 101 0.63 -22.00 9.88
C LYS A 101 2.13 -22.08 9.65
N SER A 102 2.79 -20.93 9.45
CA SER A 102 4.20 -20.82 9.07
C SER A 102 5.13 -20.39 10.20
N GLY A 103 4.64 -20.42 11.47
CA GLY A 103 5.41 -19.93 12.62
C GLY A 103 5.72 -18.43 12.50
N TYR A 104 4.79 -17.64 11.99
CA TYR A 104 4.87 -16.17 11.82
C TYR A 104 5.80 -15.69 10.70
N VAL A 105 6.58 -16.57 10.09
CA VAL A 105 7.58 -16.20 9.06
C VAL A 105 6.90 -15.81 7.76
N GLY A 106 5.85 -16.52 7.40
CA GLY A 106 5.06 -16.25 6.18
C GLY A 106 4.43 -14.87 6.22
N GLU A 107 3.84 -14.49 7.35
CA GLU A 107 3.20 -13.17 7.56
C GLU A 107 4.23 -12.05 7.53
N LEU A 108 5.41 -12.26 8.14
CA LEU A 108 6.51 -11.30 8.08
C LEU A 108 6.99 -11.10 6.65
N SER A 109 7.21 -12.19 5.91
CA SER A 109 7.60 -12.15 4.50
C SER A 109 6.55 -11.44 3.66
N ASN A 110 5.27 -11.81 3.83
CA ASN A 110 4.16 -11.21 3.09
C ASN A 110 4.02 -9.71 3.38
N PHE A 111 4.21 -9.29 4.63
CA PHE A 111 4.23 -7.88 5.01
C PHE A 111 5.38 -7.12 4.33
N ILE A 112 6.62 -7.63 4.37
CA ILE A 112 7.78 -6.97 3.76
C ILE A 112 7.56 -6.81 2.25
N LEU A 113 7.22 -7.90 1.57
CA LEU A 113 7.08 -7.94 0.11
C LEU A 113 5.86 -7.14 -0.36
N GLY A 114 4.71 -7.30 0.29
CA GLY A 114 3.48 -6.55 0.01
C GLY A 114 3.64 -5.05 0.26
N SER A 115 4.38 -4.67 1.31
CA SER A 115 4.69 -3.26 1.58
C SER A 115 5.55 -2.64 0.50
N VAL A 116 6.60 -3.32 0.05
CA VAL A 116 7.46 -2.86 -1.06
C VAL A 116 6.64 -2.72 -2.34
N PHE A 117 5.79 -3.70 -2.64
CA PHE A 117 4.92 -3.70 -3.80
C PHE A 117 3.95 -2.51 -3.80
N THR A 118 3.15 -2.37 -2.74
CA THR A 118 2.11 -1.33 -2.64
C THR A 118 2.69 0.07 -2.52
N LEU A 119 3.82 0.22 -1.80
CA LEU A 119 4.54 1.48 -1.68
C LEU A 119 5.04 1.95 -3.04
N THR A 120 5.75 1.10 -3.78
CA THR A 120 6.31 1.41 -5.09
C THR A 120 5.22 1.76 -6.10
N ALA A 121 4.20 0.91 -6.21
CA ALA A 121 3.07 1.13 -7.10
C ALA A 121 2.32 2.43 -6.77
N GLY A 122 2.08 2.67 -5.49
CA GLY A 122 1.41 3.87 -5.00
C GLY A 122 2.20 5.15 -5.25
N LEU A 123 3.53 5.13 -5.08
CA LEU A 123 4.41 6.29 -5.35
C LEU A 123 4.40 6.66 -6.84
N ILE A 124 4.46 5.67 -7.73
CA ILE A 124 4.41 5.90 -9.17
C ILE A 124 3.03 6.43 -9.59
N TYR A 125 1.95 5.83 -9.07
CA TYR A 125 0.59 6.28 -9.35
C TYR A 125 0.31 7.69 -8.82
N LYS A 126 0.89 8.07 -7.69
CA LYS A 126 0.73 9.41 -7.09
C LYS A 126 1.19 10.53 -8.02
N LYS A 127 2.22 10.28 -8.85
CA LYS A 127 2.75 11.27 -9.81
C LYS A 127 1.77 11.56 -10.95
N LYS A 128 1.13 10.51 -11.50
CA LYS A 128 0.12 10.65 -12.59
C LYS A 128 -1.02 9.70 -12.32
N LYS A 129 -2.17 10.21 -11.88
CA LYS A 129 -3.37 9.42 -11.52
C LYS A 129 -4.14 8.93 -12.76
N THR A 130 -3.49 8.10 -13.57
CA THR A 130 -4.06 7.51 -14.80
C THR A 130 -4.05 5.98 -14.72
N LYS A 131 -4.92 5.32 -15.52
CA LYS A 131 -4.91 3.85 -15.62
C LYS A 131 -3.54 3.31 -16.06
N LYS A 132 -2.90 3.99 -17.03
CA LYS A 132 -1.56 3.59 -17.51
C LYS A 132 -0.52 3.66 -16.38
N SER A 133 -0.56 4.71 -15.56
CA SER A 133 0.35 4.86 -14.42
C SER A 133 0.06 3.85 -13.30
N ALA A 134 -1.18 3.42 -13.10
CA ALA A 134 -1.52 2.37 -12.15
C ALA A 134 -0.94 1.02 -12.59
N ILE A 135 -1.12 0.66 -13.87
CA ILE A 135 -0.58 -0.59 -14.43
C ILE A 135 0.96 -0.57 -14.42
N LEU A 136 1.57 0.50 -14.93
CA LEU A 136 3.03 0.64 -14.95
C LEU A 136 3.63 0.60 -13.53
N GLY A 137 3.02 1.35 -12.61
CA GLY A 137 3.44 1.37 -11.21
C GLY A 137 3.30 -0.01 -10.55
N GLY A 138 2.23 -0.73 -10.85
CA GLY A 138 2.03 -2.09 -10.38
C GLY A 138 3.08 -3.06 -10.93
N ILE A 139 3.36 -3.02 -12.25
CA ILE A 139 4.38 -3.90 -12.86
C ILE A 139 5.77 -3.61 -12.29
N ILE A 140 6.15 -2.33 -12.16
CA ILE A 140 7.43 -1.95 -11.55
C ILE A 140 7.46 -2.36 -10.08
N GLY A 141 6.35 -2.20 -9.36
CA GLY A 141 6.22 -2.66 -7.98
C GLY A 141 6.40 -4.17 -7.85
N ALA A 142 5.78 -4.96 -8.73
CA ALA A 142 5.94 -6.41 -8.78
C ALA A 142 7.39 -6.83 -9.08
N LEU A 143 8.08 -6.12 -9.98
CA LEU A 143 9.48 -6.37 -10.30
C LEU A 143 10.38 -6.08 -9.08
N ILE A 144 10.20 -4.94 -8.43
CA ILE A 144 10.99 -4.57 -7.24
C ILE A 144 10.69 -5.55 -6.10
N MET A 145 9.43 -5.93 -5.89
CA MET A 145 9.03 -6.94 -4.91
C MET A 145 9.75 -8.28 -5.18
N ALA A 146 9.80 -8.72 -6.44
CA ALA A 146 10.50 -9.94 -6.83
C ALA A 146 12.01 -9.86 -6.56
N VAL A 147 12.64 -8.72 -6.87
CA VAL A 147 14.07 -8.50 -6.57
C VAL A 147 14.32 -8.50 -5.07
N VAL A 148 13.48 -7.82 -4.28
CA VAL A 148 13.59 -7.77 -2.81
C VAL A 148 13.26 -9.12 -2.18
N SER A 149 12.49 -9.98 -2.85
CA SER A 149 12.17 -11.31 -2.32
C SER A 149 13.41 -12.19 -2.17
N TYR A 150 14.40 -12.04 -3.04
CA TYR A 150 15.66 -12.81 -2.93
C TYR A 150 16.40 -12.56 -1.60
N PRO A 151 16.84 -11.32 -1.28
CA PRO A 151 17.52 -11.05 -0.02
C PRO A 151 16.59 -11.23 1.18
N SER A 152 15.30 -10.93 1.08
CA SER A 152 14.35 -11.16 2.17
C SER A 152 14.23 -12.64 2.53
N ASN A 153 14.10 -13.52 1.53
CA ASN A 153 14.08 -14.95 1.77
C ASN A 153 15.42 -15.44 2.33
N LEU A 154 16.55 -15.04 1.73
CA LEU A 154 17.87 -15.54 2.08
C LEU A 154 18.28 -15.14 3.50
N PHE A 155 18.04 -13.88 3.91
CA PHE A 155 18.55 -13.33 5.17
C PHE A 155 17.52 -13.30 6.31
N VAL A 156 16.23 -13.35 5.99
CA VAL A 156 15.16 -13.24 7.00
C VAL A 156 14.34 -14.53 7.06
N VAL A 157 13.73 -14.93 5.96
CA VAL A 157 12.72 -16.00 5.95
C VAL A 157 13.35 -17.37 6.24
N TYR A 158 14.36 -17.77 5.47
CA TYR A 158 14.98 -19.09 5.65
C TYR A 158 15.78 -19.24 6.94
N PRO A 159 16.60 -18.26 7.40
CA PRO A 159 17.23 -18.34 8.69
C PRO A 159 16.24 -18.52 9.85
N PHE A 160 15.04 -17.93 9.72
CA PHE A 160 13.99 -18.11 10.71
C PHE A 160 13.37 -19.51 10.64
N TYR A 161 13.13 -20.07 9.43
CA TYR A 161 12.67 -21.44 9.26
C TYR A 161 13.64 -22.48 9.81
N TYR A 162 14.96 -22.21 9.78
CA TYR A 162 15.96 -23.12 10.32
C TYR A 162 15.90 -23.31 11.85
N ASN A 163 15.16 -22.45 12.56
CA ASN A 163 14.85 -22.65 13.98
C ASN A 163 13.81 -23.77 14.22
N PHE A 164 13.02 -24.10 13.20
CA PHE A 164 11.94 -25.08 13.29
C PHE A 164 12.21 -26.34 12.47
N MET A 165 13.03 -26.23 11.42
CA MET A 165 13.31 -27.31 10.48
C MET A 165 14.80 -27.34 10.10
N PRO A 166 15.41 -28.53 9.99
CA PRO A 166 16.78 -28.67 9.47
C PRO A 166 16.90 -28.11 8.04
N LYS A 167 18.06 -27.52 7.72
CA LYS A 167 18.33 -26.97 6.37
C LYS A 167 18.13 -28.00 5.27
N GLU A 168 18.52 -29.25 5.53
CA GLU A 168 18.42 -30.38 4.62
C GLU A 168 16.96 -30.70 4.30
N ALA A 169 16.07 -30.62 5.29
CA ALA A 169 14.64 -30.84 5.09
C ALA A 169 14.01 -29.73 4.21
N VAL A 170 14.39 -28.48 4.46
CA VAL A 170 13.94 -27.34 3.64
C VAL A 170 14.43 -27.47 2.20
N LEU A 171 15.72 -27.78 2.01
CA LEU A 171 16.30 -27.99 0.68
C LEU A 171 15.69 -29.20 -0.01
N GLY A 172 15.41 -30.27 0.71
CA GLY A 172 14.81 -31.50 0.19
C GLY A 172 13.46 -31.28 -0.49
N VAL A 173 12.63 -30.36 0.03
CA VAL A 173 11.35 -30.00 -0.61
C VAL A 173 11.57 -29.40 -1.99
N TYR A 174 12.57 -28.56 -2.15
CA TYR A 174 12.91 -27.97 -3.45
C TYR A 174 13.57 -29.00 -4.39
N GLN A 175 14.42 -29.87 -3.86
CA GLN A 175 15.06 -30.93 -4.66
C GLN A 175 14.08 -31.96 -5.21
N ALA A 176 12.99 -32.22 -4.49
CA ALA A 176 11.91 -33.09 -4.96
C ALA A 176 11.19 -32.55 -6.21
N LEU A 177 11.18 -31.23 -6.40
CA LEU A 177 10.47 -30.55 -7.50
C LEU A 177 11.43 -30.01 -8.57
N PHE A 178 12.63 -29.61 -8.16
CA PHE A 178 13.60 -28.94 -9.02
C PHE A 178 14.99 -29.52 -8.78
N LYS A 179 15.79 -29.61 -9.83
CA LYS A 179 17.21 -30.07 -9.75
C LYS A 179 18.07 -28.90 -9.18
N VAL A 180 17.92 -28.59 -7.90
CA VAL A 180 18.66 -27.50 -7.24
C VAL A 180 19.62 -28.10 -6.20
N ASN A 181 20.82 -27.52 -6.10
CA ASN A 181 21.88 -28.00 -5.21
C ASN A 181 22.05 -27.10 -3.97
N SER A 182 21.43 -25.90 -3.96
CA SER A 182 21.51 -24.97 -2.86
C SER A 182 20.20 -24.19 -2.67
N ILE A 183 20.03 -23.63 -1.47
CA ILE A 183 18.84 -22.86 -1.14
C ILE A 183 18.80 -21.53 -1.91
N GLU A 184 19.96 -20.92 -2.18
CA GLU A 184 20.08 -19.70 -2.98
C GLU A 184 19.57 -19.92 -4.40
N MET A 185 19.92 -21.07 -5.01
CA MET A 185 19.44 -21.45 -6.33
C MET A 185 17.93 -21.72 -6.30
N ALA A 186 17.42 -22.36 -5.26
CA ALA A 186 16.00 -22.62 -5.07
C ALA A 186 15.20 -21.31 -4.96
N ILE A 187 15.67 -20.36 -4.18
CA ILE A 187 15.05 -19.04 -4.08
C ILE A 187 15.01 -18.32 -5.43
N LEU A 188 16.15 -18.32 -6.14
CA LEU A 188 16.26 -17.63 -7.43
C LEU A 188 15.36 -18.25 -8.52
N ILE A 189 15.30 -19.57 -8.60
CA ILE A 189 14.56 -20.28 -9.65
C ILE A 189 13.06 -20.34 -9.35
N TYR A 190 12.65 -20.39 -8.07
CA TYR A 190 11.26 -20.57 -7.71
C TYR A 190 10.65 -19.35 -7.00
N ASN A 191 11.22 -18.90 -5.88
CA ASN A 191 10.59 -17.84 -5.07
C ASN A 191 10.51 -16.51 -5.81
N VAL A 192 11.57 -16.11 -6.50
CA VAL A 192 11.62 -14.84 -7.22
C VAL A 192 10.59 -14.79 -8.37
N PRO A 193 10.55 -15.78 -9.30
CA PRO A 193 9.54 -15.80 -10.36
C PRO A 193 8.12 -15.94 -9.80
N PHE A 194 7.91 -16.75 -8.77
CA PHE A 194 6.61 -16.90 -8.14
C PHE A 194 6.09 -15.59 -7.56
N THR A 195 6.95 -14.86 -6.83
CA THR A 195 6.63 -13.55 -6.27
C THR A 195 6.30 -12.55 -7.36
N PHE A 196 7.05 -12.55 -8.47
CA PHE A 196 6.75 -11.69 -9.63
C PHE A 196 5.39 -12.00 -10.23
N ILE A 197 5.09 -13.29 -10.48
CA ILE A 197 3.81 -13.73 -11.03
C ILE A 197 2.65 -13.34 -10.11
N LYS A 198 2.78 -13.55 -8.79
CA LYS A 198 1.79 -13.09 -7.79
C LYS A 198 1.50 -11.60 -7.92
N GLY A 199 2.55 -10.77 -8.02
CA GLY A 199 2.42 -9.34 -8.21
C GLY A 199 1.72 -8.97 -9.53
N VAL A 200 2.11 -9.60 -10.65
CA VAL A 200 1.50 -9.35 -11.97
C VAL A 200 0.02 -9.74 -11.99
N ILE A 201 -0.36 -10.86 -11.39
CA ILE A 201 -1.76 -11.28 -11.26
C ILE A 201 -2.55 -10.22 -10.46
N SER A 202 -2.01 -9.75 -9.34
CA SER A 202 -2.63 -8.68 -8.53
C SER A 202 -2.83 -7.40 -9.35
N VAL A 203 -1.87 -7.02 -10.19
CA VAL A 203 -1.98 -5.87 -11.11
C VAL A 203 -3.06 -6.10 -12.17
N ALA A 204 -3.10 -7.28 -12.79
CA ALA A 204 -4.07 -7.60 -13.82
C ALA A 204 -5.51 -7.53 -13.26
N VAL A 205 -5.76 -8.16 -12.12
CA VAL A 205 -7.07 -8.11 -11.44
C VAL A 205 -7.41 -6.67 -11.02
N SER A 206 -6.45 -5.92 -10.46
CA SER A 206 -6.63 -4.51 -10.13
C SER A 206 -7.01 -3.66 -11.33
N ALA A 207 -6.40 -3.90 -12.50
CA ALA A 207 -6.71 -3.18 -13.74
C ALA A 207 -8.13 -3.46 -14.27
N LEU A 208 -8.66 -4.67 -14.03
CA LEU A 208 -10.05 -5.03 -14.36
C LEU A 208 -11.04 -4.31 -13.44
N ILE A 209 -10.76 -4.29 -12.14
CA ILE A 209 -11.62 -3.71 -11.11
C ILE A 209 -11.49 -2.18 -11.05
N TYR A 210 -10.45 -1.59 -11.62
CA TYR A 210 -10.20 -0.15 -11.57
C TYR A 210 -11.36 0.71 -12.10
N LYS A 211 -12.05 0.27 -13.16
CA LYS A 211 -13.18 1.03 -13.76
C LYS A 211 -14.34 1.19 -12.77
N PRO A 212 -14.91 0.12 -12.17
CA PRO A 212 -15.99 0.24 -11.20
C PRO A 212 -15.56 0.94 -9.90
N LEU A 213 -14.29 0.83 -9.51
CA LEU A 213 -13.78 1.46 -8.29
C LEU A 213 -13.40 2.94 -8.45
N LYS A 214 -13.26 3.44 -9.68
CA LYS A 214 -12.88 4.83 -9.95
C LYS A 214 -13.69 5.90 -9.18
N PRO A 215 -15.03 5.79 -9.02
CA PRO A 215 -15.79 6.77 -8.23
C PRO A 215 -15.41 6.75 -6.73
N PHE A 216 -15.07 5.58 -6.20
CA PHE A 216 -14.60 5.44 -4.81
C PHE A 216 -13.16 5.95 -4.65
N LEU A 217 -12.30 5.67 -5.63
CA LEU A 217 -10.89 6.09 -5.63
C LEU A 217 -10.70 7.60 -5.77
N LYS A 218 -11.59 8.28 -6.50
CA LYS A 218 -11.48 9.74 -6.71
C LYS A 218 -12.12 10.56 -5.61
N GLY A 219 -12.84 9.97 -4.66
CA GLY A 219 -13.67 10.70 -3.71
C GLY A 219 -14.62 11.65 -4.47
N LYS A 220 -15.86 11.82 -4.06
CA LYS A 220 -16.72 12.88 -4.62
C LYS A 220 -16.03 14.22 -4.40
N SER A 221 -15.29 14.73 -5.39
CA SER A 221 -14.97 16.15 -5.45
C SER A 221 -16.33 16.85 -5.59
N LYS A 222 -16.82 17.39 -4.48
CA LYS A 222 -17.89 18.36 -4.56
C LYS A 222 -17.41 19.49 -5.48
N LYS A 223 -18.08 19.62 -6.66
CA LYS A 223 -18.08 20.88 -7.40
C LYS A 223 -18.58 22.00 -6.50
#